data_d7e588b89d5fb0b7336bec01ce1eb7e4
#
_entry.id   d7e588b89d5fb0b7336bec01ce1eb7e4
#
_cell.length_a   1.000
_cell.length_b   1.000
_cell.length_c   1.000
_cell.angle_alpha   90.00
_cell.angle_beta   90.00
_cell.angle_gamma   90.00
#
_symmetry.space_group_name_H-M   'P 1'
#
loop_
_entity.id
_entity.type
_entity.pdbx_description
1 polymer ?
#
loop_
_entity_poly.entity_id
_entity_poly.type
_entity_poly.pdbx_seq_one_letter_code
_entity_poly.pdbx_strand_id
1 'polypeptide(L)'
;MRHLGLVTAFLVILAPLQAATQGTPPPAPPKPSANAGKRGEYSAKTSRPGYSYNVYVPAKYSEENPAGIHLFFHGQGSQGSAKYFGQWATHFLDKFNLIGVNMQYEDGDNAKDTEGKVKSAQEAIAQTLADYKIVPGRGAVSSFSGGGLPHSLFYDGQAKGGRGAAWPFCHSSLYSSNYRSKPACQKTTPMTFFISVGQAEWTLAALGSDGLGRMTELQSDTAQGAPSDLYFKVIKGKGHSIADEEVAESSHGFRRSDLAFAPFVFAPDYPEKEFRVIVEETNALQLGRAVSAIDKLPEALKAKGVKLREKINERVQAVLALAKELGENDPVLAASYGPVFTRQLQGLPEVKDLKETLSLASKKPGYAKTLSLMPVFLKNYRSFFDPNGMMNPAQAPFLEQVRSIAGPSSQVGHMAADYLLLK
;
A
#
# COMPACT_ATOMS: atom_id res chain seq x y z
N MET A 1 -42.44 26.01 1.19
CA MET A 1 -41.49 26.00 0.07
C MET A 1 -40.65 24.75 0.21
N ARG A 2 -40.82 23.79 -0.71
CA ARG A 2 -40.12 22.48 -0.68
C ARG A 2 -38.83 22.59 -1.50
N HIS A 3 -37.68 22.43 -0.89
CA HIS A 3 -36.43 22.28 -1.62
C HIS A 3 -36.23 20.78 -1.94
N LEU A 4 -36.44 20.43 -3.20
CA LEU A 4 -36.00 19.17 -3.78
C LEU A 4 -34.50 19.30 -4.03
N GLY A 5 -33.68 18.53 -3.29
CA GLY A 5 -32.26 18.35 -3.58
C GLY A 5 -32.08 17.38 -4.74
N LEU A 6 -31.54 17.85 -5.84
CA LEU A 6 -31.15 17.07 -7.01
C LEU A 6 -29.93 16.22 -6.66
N VAL A 7 -30.11 14.93 -6.51
CA VAL A 7 -29.00 13.95 -6.44
C VAL A 7 -28.61 13.63 -7.88
N THR A 8 -27.54 14.26 -8.34
CA THR A 8 -26.95 13.96 -9.65
C THR A 8 -26.14 12.68 -9.53
N ALA A 9 -26.70 11.58 -10.01
CA ALA A 9 -25.97 10.31 -10.14
C ALA A 9 -24.95 10.43 -11.30
N PHE A 10 -23.67 10.54 -10.98
CA PHE A 10 -22.60 10.41 -11.96
C PHE A 10 -22.39 8.92 -12.28
N LEU A 11 -22.87 8.53 -13.45
CA LEU A 11 -22.55 7.22 -14.05
C LEU A 11 -21.12 7.30 -14.61
N VAL A 12 -20.13 6.79 -13.87
CA VAL A 12 -18.77 6.66 -14.39
C VAL A 12 -18.69 5.39 -15.24
N ILE A 13 -18.72 5.58 -16.55
CA ILE A 13 -18.43 4.52 -17.51
C ILE A 13 -16.90 4.28 -17.47
N LEU A 14 -16.49 3.18 -16.86
CA LEU A 14 -15.12 2.68 -16.98
C LEU A 14 -14.93 2.09 -18.39
N ALA A 15 -14.44 2.91 -19.31
CA ALA A 15 -13.91 2.42 -20.58
C ALA A 15 -12.67 1.56 -20.31
N PRO A 16 -12.49 0.42 -21.00
CA PRO A 16 -11.26 -0.35 -20.87
C PRO A 16 -10.11 0.50 -21.41
N LEU A 17 -9.12 0.79 -20.55
CA LEU A 17 -7.89 1.50 -20.95
C LEU A 17 -7.03 0.55 -21.78
N GLN A 18 -7.34 0.42 -23.05
CA GLN A 18 -6.45 -0.05 -24.09
C GLN A 18 -6.01 1.16 -24.92
N ALA A 19 -5.02 1.91 -24.44
CA ALA A 19 -4.23 2.80 -25.26
C ALA A 19 -2.87 2.10 -25.48
N ALA A 20 -2.77 1.34 -26.56
CA ALA A 20 -1.50 0.84 -27.05
C ALA A 20 -0.68 2.02 -27.57
N THR A 21 0.22 2.54 -26.73
CA THR A 21 1.39 3.27 -27.22
C THR A 21 2.33 2.22 -27.80
N GLN A 22 2.71 2.38 -29.07
CA GLN A 22 3.77 1.61 -29.73
C GLN A 22 5.11 1.95 -29.08
N GLY A 23 5.32 1.43 -27.86
CA GLY A 23 6.62 1.37 -27.21
C GLY A 23 7.29 0.05 -27.54
N THR A 24 8.61 0.03 -27.53
CA THR A 24 9.40 -1.20 -27.59
C THR A 24 8.77 -2.27 -26.71
N PRO A 25 8.54 -3.49 -27.22
CA PRO A 25 7.96 -4.55 -26.40
C PRO A 25 8.78 -4.70 -25.12
N PRO A 26 8.14 -4.90 -23.94
CA PRO A 26 8.86 -5.09 -22.70
C PRO A 26 9.86 -6.23 -22.87
N PRO A 27 11.06 -6.13 -22.29
CA PRO A 27 12.04 -7.21 -22.35
C PRO A 27 11.40 -8.50 -21.86
N ALA A 28 11.74 -9.61 -22.50
CA ALA A 28 11.24 -10.93 -22.12
C ALA A 28 11.55 -11.15 -20.62
N PRO A 29 10.61 -11.73 -19.84
CA PRO A 29 10.85 -12.01 -18.44
C PRO A 29 12.09 -12.88 -18.28
N PRO A 30 12.91 -12.67 -17.25
CA PRO A 30 14.08 -13.50 -17.01
C PRO A 30 13.65 -14.96 -16.78
N LYS A 31 14.55 -15.88 -17.10
CA LYS A 31 14.33 -17.31 -16.78
C LYS A 31 14.50 -17.51 -15.28
N PRO A 32 13.85 -18.53 -14.68
CA PRO A 32 14.09 -18.93 -13.31
C PRO A 32 15.60 -19.12 -13.05
N SER A 33 16.07 -18.60 -11.92
CA SER A 33 17.48 -18.71 -11.51
C SER A 33 17.74 -20.04 -10.80
N ALA A 34 19.00 -20.29 -10.44
CA ALA A 34 19.37 -21.42 -9.56
C ALA A 34 18.77 -21.29 -8.14
N ASN A 35 18.18 -20.15 -7.80
CA ASN A 35 17.51 -19.94 -6.51
C ASN A 35 15.99 -20.18 -6.57
N ALA A 36 15.45 -20.53 -7.73
CA ALA A 36 14.02 -20.81 -7.88
C ALA A 36 13.55 -21.89 -6.90
N GLY A 37 12.49 -21.62 -6.16
CA GLY A 37 11.96 -22.52 -5.13
C GLY A 37 12.76 -22.60 -3.82
N LYS A 38 13.88 -21.88 -3.69
CA LYS A 38 14.67 -21.85 -2.45
C LYS A 38 13.85 -21.25 -1.31
N ARG A 39 14.04 -21.77 -0.09
CA ARG A 39 13.32 -21.35 1.12
C ARG A 39 14.22 -20.58 2.09
N GLY A 40 13.59 -19.81 2.97
CA GLY A 40 14.31 -19.03 3.99
C GLY A 40 15.08 -17.84 3.39
N GLU A 41 16.19 -17.49 4.00
CA GLU A 41 17.01 -16.34 3.59
C GLU A 41 18.15 -16.76 2.67
N TYR A 42 18.39 -15.94 1.63
CA TYR A 42 19.55 -16.08 0.76
C TYR A 42 19.90 -14.75 0.10
N SER A 43 21.11 -14.66 -0.44
CA SER A 43 21.58 -13.50 -1.20
C SER A 43 21.71 -13.85 -2.68
N ALA A 44 21.45 -12.85 -3.53
CA ALA A 44 21.63 -12.93 -4.98
C ALA A 44 22.29 -11.64 -5.50
N LYS A 45 22.93 -11.74 -6.67
CA LYS A 45 23.58 -10.60 -7.32
C LYS A 45 22.69 -10.07 -8.44
N THR A 46 22.77 -8.76 -8.67
CA THR A 46 22.28 -8.17 -9.91
C THR A 46 23.34 -8.23 -11.01
N SER A 47 22.98 -7.89 -12.24
CA SER A 47 23.93 -7.78 -13.36
C SER A 47 24.90 -6.60 -13.17
N ARG A 48 24.56 -5.63 -12.32
CA ARG A 48 25.38 -4.45 -12.05
C ARG A 48 26.42 -4.75 -10.97
N PRO A 49 27.72 -4.48 -11.20
CA PRO A 49 28.74 -4.58 -10.15
C PRO A 49 28.43 -3.69 -8.94
N GLY A 50 28.69 -4.17 -7.74
CA GLY A 50 28.44 -3.45 -6.48
C GLY A 50 26.97 -3.47 -6.01
N TYR A 51 26.08 -4.16 -6.72
CA TYR A 51 24.68 -4.31 -6.34
C TYR A 51 24.30 -5.78 -6.15
N SER A 52 23.62 -6.05 -5.06
CA SER A 52 23.03 -7.35 -4.75
C SER A 52 21.71 -7.17 -4.02
N TYR A 53 21.07 -8.26 -3.67
CA TYR A 53 19.86 -8.23 -2.87
C TYR A 53 19.76 -9.49 -2.01
N ASN A 54 19.17 -9.35 -0.85
CA ASN A 54 18.78 -10.46 -0.01
C ASN A 54 17.32 -10.78 -0.23
N VAL A 55 16.99 -12.06 -0.19
CA VAL A 55 15.62 -12.56 -0.33
C VAL A 55 15.25 -13.33 0.94
N TYR A 56 14.04 -13.10 1.40
CA TYR A 56 13.39 -13.88 2.45
C TYR A 56 12.12 -14.51 1.90
N VAL A 57 12.02 -15.82 1.97
CA VAL A 57 10.82 -16.56 1.55
C VAL A 57 10.09 -17.06 2.79
N PRO A 58 8.86 -16.56 3.07
CA PRO A 58 8.12 -16.92 4.26
C PRO A 58 7.73 -18.38 4.28
N ALA A 59 7.60 -18.96 5.47
CA ALA A 59 7.22 -20.36 5.64
C ALA A 59 5.84 -20.70 5.04
N LYS A 60 4.95 -19.71 4.99
CA LYS A 60 3.60 -19.87 4.41
C LYS A 60 3.56 -19.94 2.88
N TYR A 61 4.66 -19.54 2.22
CA TYR A 61 4.70 -19.64 0.75
C TYR A 61 4.67 -21.10 0.32
N SER A 62 3.87 -21.41 -0.68
CA SER A 62 3.92 -22.66 -1.45
C SER A 62 3.44 -22.42 -2.88
N GLU A 63 3.58 -23.41 -3.74
CA GLU A 63 3.06 -23.35 -5.10
C GLU A 63 1.52 -23.22 -5.14
N GLU A 64 0.84 -23.73 -4.10
CA GLU A 64 -0.62 -23.65 -3.91
C GLU A 64 -1.04 -22.36 -3.18
N ASN A 65 -0.09 -21.70 -2.49
CA ASN A 65 -0.30 -20.45 -1.76
C ASN A 65 0.67 -19.35 -2.24
N PRO A 66 0.43 -18.77 -3.41
CA PRO A 66 1.26 -17.72 -4.00
C PRO A 66 1.44 -16.54 -3.06
N ALA A 67 2.63 -15.94 -3.08
CA ALA A 67 2.96 -14.81 -2.24
C ALA A 67 2.61 -13.46 -2.89
N GLY A 68 2.68 -12.39 -2.09
CA GLY A 68 2.97 -11.04 -2.57
C GLY A 68 4.48 -10.76 -2.49
N ILE A 69 4.88 -9.50 -2.66
CA ILE A 69 6.30 -9.08 -2.60
C ILE A 69 6.47 -7.85 -1.72
N HIS A 70 7.58 -7.77 -0.99
CA HIS A 70 7.98 -6.58 -0.25
C HIS A 70 9.39 -6.17 -0.67
N LEU A 71 9.53 -4.95 -1.19
CA LEU A 71 10.82 -4.35 -1.54
C LEU A 71 11.27 -3.38 -0.46
N PHE A 72 12.54 -3.44 -0.07
CA PHE A 72 13.12 -2.51 0.89
C PHE A 72 14.38 -1.84 0.35
N PHE A 73 14.41 -0.51 0.43
CA PHE A 73 15.59 0.33 0.18
C PHE A 73 16.18 0.81 1.50
N HIS A 74 17.35 0.31 1.86
CA HIS A 74 18.02 0.74 3.09
C HIS A 74 18.62 2.16 2.98
N GLY A 75 19.01 2.73 4.12
CA GLY A 75 19.64 4.05 4.22
C GLY A 75 21.07 4.05 3.70
N GLN A 76 21.62 5.26 3.53
CA GLN A 76 23.02 5.46 3.22
C GLN A 76 23.89 5.01 4.41
N GLY A 77 25.03 4.35 4.16
CA GLY A 77 25.95 3.88 5.18
C GLY A 77 25.49 2.63 5.96
N SER A 78 24.28 2.14 5.71
CA SER A 78 23.81 0.89 6.30
C SER A 78 23.95 -0.24 5.29
N GLN A 79 24.91 -1.14 5.51
CA GLN A 79 24.91 -2.40 4.79
C GLN A 79 23.64 -3.14 5.21
N GLY A 80 22.74 -3.33 4.26
CA GLY A 80 21.50 -4.03 4.48
C GLY A 80 21.77 -5.45 4.96
N SER A 81 21.77 -5.65 6.25
CA SER A 81 21.97 -6.95 6.86
C SER A 81 20.64 -7.69 6.98
N ALA A 82 20.70 -9.00 7.14
CA ALA A 82 19.58 -9.86 7.53
C ALA A 82 18.77 -9.32 8.74
N LYS A 83 19.38 -8.41 9.50
CA LYS A 83 18.77 -7.68 10.62
C LYS A 83 17.47 -6.95 10.23
N TYR A 84 17.32 -6.53 8.97
CA TYR A 84 16.09 -5.91 8.50
C TYR A 84 14.95 -6.90 8.29
N PHE A 85 15.25 -8.14 7.94
CA PHE A 85 14.19 -9.16 7.84
C PHE A 85 13.57 -9.50 9.19
N GLY A 86 14.30 -9.40 10.30
CA GLY A 86 13.80 -9.69 11.64
C GLY A 86 12.51 -8.92 11.96
N GLN A 87 12.50 -7.60 11.80
CA GLN A 87 11.32 -6.76 12.01
C GLN A 87 10.26 -6.98 10.92
N TRP A 88 10.70 -7.03 9.65
CA TRP A 88 9.81 -7.23 8.51
C TRP A 88 9.20 -8.61 8.49
N ALA A 89 9.96 -9.67 8.85
CA ALA A 89 9.44 -11.03 8.90
C ALA A 89 8.21 -11.10 9.80
N THR A 90 8.29 -10.58 11.01
CA THR A 90 7.21 -10.63 12.00
C THR A 90 5.96 -9.85 11.57
N HIS A 91 6.15 -8.61 11.11
CA HIS A 91 5.02 -7.69 10.88
C HIS A 91 4.46 -7.74 9.46
N PHE A 92 5.28 -8.11 8.47
CA PHE A 92 4.89 -8.13 7.06
C PHE A 92 5.02 -9.50 6.42
N LEU A 93 6.25 -10.06 6.36
CA LEU A 93 6.55 -11.15 5.45
C LEU A 93 5.79 -12.42 5.82
N ASP A 94 5.90 -12.86 7.06
CA ASP A 94 5.18 -14.05 7.54
C ASP A 94 3.70 -13.82 7.73
N LYS A 95 3.34 -12.62 8.23
CA LYS A 95 1.95 -12.25 8.49
C LYS A 95 1.10 -12.28 7.21
N PHE A 96 1.63 -11.70 6.13
CA PHE A 96 0.89 -11.50 4.88
C PHE A 96 1.36 -12.40 3.73
N ASN A 97 2.25 -13.36 3.97
CA ASN A 97 2.84 -14.19 2.95
C ASN A 97 3.46 -13.35 1.82
N LEU A 98 4.47 -12.53 2.16
CA LEU A 98 5.21 -11.70 1.22
C LEU A 98 6.66 -12.18 1.11
N ILE A 99 7.15 -12.35 -0.11
CA ILE A 99 8.59 -12.56 -0.32
C ILE A 99 9.29 -11.21 -0.16
N GLY A 100 10.24 -11.15 0.79
CA GLY A 100 11.04 -9.97 1.04
C GLY A 100 12.20 -9.86 0.06
N VAL A 101 12.42 -8.66 -0.50
CA VAL A 101 13.59 -8.30 -1.31
C VAL A 101 14.23 -7.07 -0.68
N ASN A 102 15.41 -7.24 -0.10
CA ASN A 102 16.17 -6.16 0.52
C ASN A 102 17.37 -5.83 -0.36
N MET A 103 17.33 -4.64 -0.96
CA MET A 103 18.43 -4.17 -1.82
C MET A 103 19.69 -3.95 -1.03
N GLN A 104 20.81 -4.39 -1.61
CA GLN A 104 22.15 -4.20 -1.09
C GLN A 104 22.95 -3.38 -2.10
N TYR A 105 23.57 -2.32 -1.62
CA TYR A 105 24.50 -1.50 -2.40
C TYR A 105 25.64 -1.05 -1.49
N GLU A 106 26.85 -1.11 -2.04
CA GLU A 106 28.04 -0.71 -1.32
C GLU A 106 28.07 0.80 -1.13
N ASP A 107 28.62 1.24 0.00
CA ASP A 107 28.89 2.64 0.28
C ASP A 107 30.03 3.16 -0.61
N GLY A 108 30.08 4.46 -0.82
CA GLY A 108 31.06 5.10 -1.67
C GLY A 108 30.35 5.77 -2.87
N ASP A 109 30.90 5.63 -4.07
CA ASP A 109 30.34 6.26 -5.28
C ASP A 109 28.92 5.76 -5.59
N ASN A 110 28.62 4.50 -5.27
CA ASN A 110 27.28 3.93 -5.40
C ASN A 110 26.25 4.57 -4.45
N ALA A 111 26.66 5.23 -3.37
CA ALA A 111 25.73 5.94 -2.48
C ALA A 111 24.95 7.04 -3.23
N LYS A 112 25.57 7.67 -4.24
CA LYS A 112 24.99 8.73 -5.06
C LYS A 112 24.27 8.23 -6.31
N ASP A 113 24.49 6.97 -6.72
CA ASP A 113 23.89 6.38 -7.92
C ASP A 113 22.43 5.93 -7.65
N THR A 114 21.55 6.89 -7.53
CA THR A 114 20.12 6.62 -7.27
C THR A 114 19.47 5.85 -8.43
N GLU A 115 19.85 6.14 -9.68
CA GLU A 115 19.33 5.41 -10.84
C GLU A 115 19.80 3.96 -10.87
N GLY A 116 21.05 3.71 -10.51
CA GLY A 116 21.61 2.36 -10.41
C GLY A 116 20.86 1.52 -9.36
N LYS A 117 20.53 2.12 -8.22
CA LYS A 117 19.72 1.48 -7.18
C LYS A 117 18.33 1.09 -7.70
N VAL A 118 17.68 1.99 -8.46
CA VAL A 118 16.37 1.72 -9.06
C VAL A 118 16.44 0.61 -10.10
N LYS A 119 17.42 0.67 -11.02
CA LYS A 119 17.60 -0.36 -12.05
C LYS A 119 17.91 -1.73 -11.44
N SER A 120 18.75 -1.76 -10.42
CA SER A 120 19.06 -3.01 -9.70
C SER A 120 17.85 -3.57 -8.95
N ALA A 121 17.00 -2.71 -8.37
CA ALA A 121 15.76 -3.13 -7.74
C ALA A 121 14.76 -3.70 -8.76
N GLN A 122 14.65 -3.07 -9.93
CA GLN A 122 13.82 -3.59 -11.03
C GLN A 122 14.28 -4.98 -11.47
N GLU A 123 15.59 -5.20 -11.60
CA GLU A 123 16.17 -6.50 -11.92
C GLU A 123 15.90 -7.53 -10.82
N ALA A 124 16.11 -7.17 -9.55
CA ALA A 124 15.86 -8.04 -8.41
C ALA A 124 14.40 -8.49 -8.33
N ILE A 125 13.46 -7.56 -8.56
CA ILE A 125 12.02 -7.87 -8.61
C ILE A 125 11.72 -8.80 -9.79
N ALA A 126 12.20 -8.46 -10.98
CA ALA A 126 11.95 -9.28 -12.18
C ALA A 126 12.44 -10.72 -11.99
N GLN A 127 13.63 -10.89 -11.39
CA GLN A 127 14.17 -12.21 -11.09
C GLN A 127 13.35 -12.94 -10.01
N THR A 128 12.93 -12.24 -8.96
CA THR A 128 12.10 -12.82 -7.90
C THR A 128 10.73 -13.27 -8.43
N LEU A 129 10.14 -12.49 -9.35
CA LEU A 129 8.90 -12.87 -10.05
C LEU A 129 9.06 -14.09 -10.97
N ALA A 130 10.27 -14.30 -11.50
CA ALA A 130 10.58 -15.48 -12.30
C ALA A 130 10.85 -16.74 -11.44
N ASP A 131 11.39 -16.54 -10.23
CA ASP A 131 11.77 -17.62 -9.32
C ASP A 131 10.60 -18.14 -8.46
N TYR A 132 9.55 -17.32 -8.28
CA TYR A 132 8.44 -17.63 -7.37
C TYR A 132 7.08 -17.23 -7.94
N LYS A 133 6.04 -17.95 -7.51
CA LYS A 133 4.66 -17.53 -7.79
C LYS A 133 4.28 -16.34 -6.92
N ILE A 134 4.26 -15.16 -7.52
CA ILE A 134 3.89 -13.91 -6.87
C ILE A 134 2.65 -13.34 -7.56
N VAL A 135 1.63 -13.01 -6.78
CA VAL A 135 0.40 -12.39 -7.28
C VAL A 135 0.71 -10.95 -7.71
N PRO A 136 0.60 -10.61 -9.00
CA PRO A 136 0.85 -9.26 -9.48
C PRO A 136 -0.08 -8.23 -8.81
N GLY A 137 0.47 -7.09 -8.41
CA GLY A 137 -0.31 -6.03 -7.73
C GLY A 137 -0.43 -6.21 -6.21
N ARG A 138 0.09 -7.30 -5.64
CA ARG A 138 0.05 -7.58 -4.21
C ARG A 138 1.42 -7.39 -3.57
N GLY A 139 1.66 -6.24 -2.97
CA GLY A 139 2.94 -6.01 -2.29
C GLY A 139 3.09 -4.64 -1.65
N ALA A 140 4.23 -4.45 -1.00
CA ALA A 140 4.64 -3.22 -0.36
C ALA A 140 6.05 -2.81 -0.76
N VAL A 141 6.32 -1.51 -0.76
CA VAL A 141 7.67 -0.98 -0.87
C VAL A 141 7.97 -0.10 0.33
N SER A 142 9.16 -0.26 0.88
CA SER A 142 9.59 0.45 2.09
C SER A 142 10.97 1.06 1.89
N SER A 143 11.27 2.11 2.64
CA SER A 143 12.58 2.73 2.64
C SER A 143 12.95 3.35 3.97
N PHE A 144 14.26 3.46 4.21
CA PHE A 144 14.81 4.15 5.36
C PHE A 144 15.81 5.21 4.91
N SER A 145 15.78 6.39 5.56
CA SER A 145 16.79 7.43 5.37
C SER A 145 17.04 7.79 3.90
N GLY A 146 18.28 7.72 3.43
CA GLY A 146 18.68 7.93 2.04
C GLY A 146 18.01 6.98 1.03
N GLY A 147 17.46 5.86 1.47
CA GLY A 147 16.68 4.94 0.64
C GLY A 147 15.38 5.54 0.08
N GLY A 148 14.92 6.66 0.66
CA GLY A 148 13.77 7.40 0.13
C GLY A 148 13.97 7.97 -1.27
N LEU A 149 15.21 8.27 -1.67
CA LEU A 149 15.50 8.77 -3.01
C LEU A 149 15.27 7.72 -4.11
N PRO A 150 15.91 6.52 -4.05
CA PRO A 150 15.60 5.46 -5.01
C PRO A 150 14.15 5.00 -4.93
N HIS A 151 13.53 4.99 -3.75
CA HIS A 151 12.11 4.70 -3.58
C HIS A 151 11.24 5.69 -4.39
N SER A 152 11.53 6.99 -4.31
CA SER A 152 10.82 8.02 -5.06
C SER A 152 10.97 7.84 -6.56
N LEU A 153 12.21 7.67 -7.06
CA LEU A 153 12.47 7.47 -8.49
C LEU A 153 11.91 6.15 -9.01
N PHE A 154 11.89 5.13 -8.16
CA PHE A 154 11.28 3.86 -8.48
C PHE A 154 9.80 4.03 -8.84
N TYR A 155 9.05 4.85 -8.11
CA TYR A 155 7.68 5.20 -8.44
C TYR A 155 7.56 6.06 -9.71
N ASP A 156 8.42 7.06 -9.88
CA ASP A 156 8.41 7.93 -11.06
C ASP A 156 8.71 7.16 -12.34
N GLY A 157 9.67 6.25 -12.29
CA GLY A 157 10.02 5.38 -13.41
C GLY A 157 8.86 4.49 -13.83
N GLN A 158 8.07 4.02 -12.85
CA GLN A 158 6.86 3.24 -13.10
C GLN A 158 5.75 4.05 -13.74
N ALA A 159 5.57 5.29 -13.28
CA ALA A 159 4.56 6.17 -13.83
C ALA A 159 4.84 6.55 -15.30
N LYS A 160 6.10 6.76 -15.65
CA LYS A 160 6.53 7.14 -16.99
C LYS A 160 6.55 5.97 -17.98
N GLY A 161 6.81 4.76 -17.50
CA GLY A 161 6.91 3.55 -18.32
C GLY A 161 5.58 2.92 -18.72
N GLY A 162 4.46 3.50 -18.31
CA GLY A 162 3.19 2.82 -18.40
C GLY A 162 3.18 1.57 -17.52
N ARG A 163 2.06 1.25 -16.90
CA ARG A 163 1.98 0.00 -16.16
C ARG A 163 2.01 -1.18 -17.14
N GLY A 164 3.15 -1.76 -17.30
CA GLY A 164 3.14 -3.18 -17.55
C GLY A 164 2.42 -3.86 -16.37
N ALA A 165 1.72 -4.95 -16.62
CA ALA A 165 0.96 -5.73 -15.64
C ALA A 165 1.77 -6.26 -14.43
N ALA A 166 2.94 -5.72 -14.16
CA ALA A 166 3.98 -6.30 -13.32
C ALA A 166 4.33 -5.51 -12.06
N TRP A 167 3.62 -4.44 -11.72
CA TRP A 167 3.95 -3.75 -10.48
C TRP A 167 3.12 -4.23 -9.31
N PRO A 168 3.78 -4.86 -8.35
CA PRO A 168 3.09 -5.56 -7.28
C PRO A 168 2.90 -4.72 -6.01
N PHE A 169 2.77 -3.38 -6.08
CA PHE A 169 2.73 -2.58 -4.87
C PHE A 169 1.41 -1.83 -4.69
N CYS A 170 0.75 -2.08 -3.55
CA CYS A 170 -0.44 -1.37 -3.10
C CYS A 170 -0.19 -0.58 -1.80
N HIS A 171 1.03 -0.64 -1.24
CA HIS A 171 1.42 0.06 -0.03
C HIS A 171 2.83 0.62 -0.13
N SER A 172 3.04 1.78 0.48
CA SER A 172 4.32 2.47 0.56
C SER A 172 4.61 2.90 1.98
N SER A 173 5.80 2.61 2.50
CA SER A 173 6.25 3.06 3.81
C SER A 173 7.61 3.72 3.77
N LEU A 174 7.71 4.85 4.47
CA LEU A 174 8.90 5.70 4.54
C LEU A 174 9.26 5.91 6.01
N TYR A 175 10.40 5.37 6.41
CA TYR A 175 10.90 5.45 7.79
C TYR A 175 12.06 6.43 7.84
N SER A 176 11.87 7.60 8.46
CA SER A 176 12.89 8.66 8.50
C SER A 176 13.52 8.93 7.13
N SER A 177 12.72 8.86 6.06
CA SER A 177 13.20 8.85 4.68
C SER A 177 13.05 10.18 3.98
N ASN A 178 14.05 10.54 3.16
CA ASN A 178 13.98 11.68 2.25
C ASN A 178 13.16 11.35 1.01
N TYR A 179 11.96 11.86 0.92
CA TYR A 179 11.09 11.69 -0.24
C TYR A 179 11.01 12.99 -1.03
N ARG A 180 11.43 12.98 -2.30
CA ARG A 180 11.58 14.21 -3.11
C ARG A 180 10.69 14.30 -4.34
N SER A 181 10.04 13.22 -4.75
CA SER A 181 9.22 13.29 -5.95
C SER A 181 7.73 13.18 -5.67
N LYS A 182 6.94 13.82 -6.54
CA LYS A 182 5.51 13.53 -6.65
C LYS A 182 5.37 12.19 -7.36
N PRO A 183 4.90 11.12 -6.72
CA PRO A 183 4.65 9.89 -7.46
C PRO A 183 3.48 10.10 -8.40
N ALA A 184 3.77 10.26 -9.67
CA ALA A 184 2.76 10.33 -10.72
C ALA A 184 1.89 9.05 -10.77
N CYS A 185 2.38 7.95 -10.19
CA CYS A 185 1.65 6.69 -10.09
C CYS A 185 0.39 6.76 -9.23
N GLN A 186 0.26 7.73 -8.31
CA GLN A 186 -0.90 7.82 -7.42
C GLN A 186 -2.21 8.12 -8.10
N LYS A 187 -2.18 8.89 -9.19
CA LYS A 187 -3.39 9.15 -9.99
C LYS A 187 -3.97 7.90 -10.63
N THR A 188 -3.18 6.87 -10.74
CA THR A 188 -3.51 5.65 -11.47
C THR A 188 -3.48 4.39 -10.61
N THR A 189 -2.83 4.38 -9.43
CA THR A 189 -2.77 3.23 -8.51
C THR A 189 -3.28 3.62 -7.14
N PRO A 190 -4.41 3.06 -6.71
CA PRO A 190 -4.82 3.14 -5.33
C PRO A 190 -3.74 2.49 -4.44
N MET A 191 -3.28 3.22 -3.43
CA MET A 191 -2.35 2.69 -2.44
C MET A 191 -2.46 3.45 -1.13
N THR A 192 -1.99 2.81 -0.06
CA THR A 192 -1.86 3.46 1.25
C THR A 192 -0.42 3.92 1.46
N PHE A 193 -0.26 4.97 2.24
CA PHE A 193 1.04 5.53 2.61
C PHE A 193 1.20 5.56 4.12
N PHE A 194 2.34 5.05 4.58
CA PHE A 194 2.80 5.21 5.95
C PHE A 194 4.13 5.96 5.96
N ILE A 195 4.21 6.97 6.78
CA ILE A 195 5.41 7.78 6.93
C ILE A 195 5.66 7.94 8.40
N SER A 196 6.89 7.71 8.84
CA SER A 196 7.27 7.91 10.22
C SER A 196 8.59 8.65 10.35
N VAL A 197 8.72 9.39 11.45
CA VAL A 197 9.92 10.13 11.79
C VAL A 197 10.08 10.18 13.31
N GLY A 198 11.30 10.18 13.80
CA GLY A 198 11.57 10.38 15.21
C GLY A 198 11.45 11.85 15.62
N GLN A 199 10.96 12.15 16.82
CA GLN A 199 10.87 13.51 17.34
C GLN A 199 12.25 14.20 17.46
N ALA A 200 13.30 13.43 17.80
CA ALA A 200 14.67 13.91 17.90
C ALA A 200 15.47 13.71 16.59
N GLU A 201 14.80 13.73 15.47
CA GLU A 201 15.30 13.35 14.16
C GLU A 201 15.82 14.60 13.40
N TRP A 202 17.08 14.57 12.96
CA TRP A 202 17.67 15.65 12.17
C TRP A 202 17.04 15.78 10.76
N THR A 203 16.45 14.68 10.24
CA THR A 203 15.79 14.68 8.93
C THR A 203 14.46 15.41 8.94
N LEU A 204 13.91 15.78 10.11
CA LEU A 204 12.74 16.67 10.18
C LEU A 204 12.96 17.98 9.44
N ALA A 205 14.15 18.59 9.58
CA ALA A 205 14.52 19.78 8.83
C ALA A 205 14.57 19.51 7.31
N ALA A 206 14.98 18.32 6.89
CA ALA A 206 15.01 17.94 5.48
C ALA A 206 13.61 17.62 4.92
N LEU A 207 12.70 17.13 5.77
CA LEU A 207 11.30 16.94 5.41
C LEU A 207 10.57 18.28 5.37
N GLY A 208 10.77 19.15 6.33
CA GLY A 208 10.26 20.53 6.42
C GLY A 208 8.81 20.72 5.94
N SER A 209 8.36 21.95 5.89
CA SER A 209 7.02 22.25 5.35
C SER A 209 6.83 21.83 3.89
N ASP A 210 7.87 21.88 3.07
CA ASP A 210 7.80 21.45 1.67
C ASP A 210 7.77 19.94 1.50
N GLY A 211 8.55 19.21 2.27
CA GLY A 211 8.52 17.73 2.26
C GLY A 211 7.18 17.20 2.71
N LEU A 212 6.69 17.69 3.83
CA LEU A 212 5.40 17.35 4.39
C LEU A 212 4.23 17.82 3.51
N GLY A 213 4.36 19.01 2.89
CA GLY A 213 3.39 19.54 1.93
C GLY A 213 3.28 18.68 0.67
N ARG A 214 4.38 18.10 0.17
CA ARG A 214 4.36 17.16 -0.95
C ARG A 214 3.62 15.87 -0.60
N MET A 215 3.67 15.45 0.65
CA MET A 215 2.91 14.28 1.13
C MET A 215 1.40 14.52 1.17
N THR A 216 0.96 15.75 1.44
CA THR A 216 -0.46 16.12 1.31
C THR A 216 -0.92 16.22 -0.14
N GLU A 217 -0.03 16.62 -1.03
CA GLU A 217 -0.30 16.54 -2.47
C GLU A 217 -0.47 15.07 -2.92
N LEU A 218 0.21 14.14 -2.25
CA LEU A 218 0.02 12.70 -2.45
C LEU A 218 -1.42 12.26 -2.12
N GLN A 219 -2.03 12.82 -1.09
CA GLN A 219 -3.44 12.54 -0.75
C GLN A 219 -4.43 13.17 -1.72
N SER A 220 -4.15 14.39 -2.17
CA SER A 220 -5.03 15.09 -3.12
C SER A 220 -4.99 14.47 -4.51
N ASP A 221 -3.90 13.79 -4.85
CA ASP A 221 -3.67 13.12 -6.13
C ASP A 221 -4.05 11.63 -6.11
N THR A 222 -4.70 11.13 -5.04
CA THR A 222 -5.17 9.75 -5.00
C THR A 222 -6.09 9.44 -6.17
N ALA A 223 -5.99 8.21 -6.68
CA ALA A 223 -6.83 7.74 -7.77
C ALA A 223 -8.31 8.01 -7.44
N GLN A 224 -9.07 8.52 -8.39
CA GLN A 224 -10.45 8.90 -8.20
C GLN A 224 -11.26 7.74 -7.60
N GLY A 225 -11.85 7.94 -6.43
CA GLY A 225 -12.60 6.93 -5.68
C GLY A 225 -11.76 6.01 -4.80
N ALA A 226 -10.44 6.25 -4.66
CA ALA A 226 -9.64 5.58 -3.65
C ALA A 226 -9.78 6.28 -2.29
N PRO A 227 -9.73 5.54 -1.16
CA PRO A 227 -9.68 6.14 0.15
C PRO A 227 -8.38 6.93 0.34
N SER A 228 -8.48 8.07 0.99
CA SER A 228 -7.31 8.83 1.44
C SER A 228 -6.75 8.15 2.68
N ASP A 229 -5.72 7.34 2.52
CA ASP A 229 -5.07 6.62 3.62
C ASP A 229 -3.58 6.93 3.61
N LEU A 230 -3.27 8.13 4.07
CA LEU A 230 -1.93 8.58 4.43
C LEU A 230 -1.84 8.67 5.94
N TYR A 231 -0.90 7.97 6.54
CA TYR A 231 -0.58 8.09 7.95
C TYR A 231 0.85 8.61 8.14
N PHE A 232 0.98 9.79 8.73
CA PHE A 232 2.25 10.35 9.15
C PHE A 232 2.37 10.29 10.66
N LYS A 233 3.35 9.51 11.15
CA LYS A 233 3.60 9.23 12.56
C LYS A 233 4.87 9.91 13.06
N VAL A 234 4.80 10.54 14.24
CA VAL A 234 5.95 11.04 14.96
C VAL A 234 6.19 10.18 16.19
N ILE A 235 7.40 9.64 16.33
CA ILE A 235 7.77 8.80 17.47
C ILE A 235 8.48 9.65 18.52
N LYS A 236 7.88 9.78 19.69
CA LYS A 236 8.40 10.58 20.79
C LYS A 236 9.79 10.13 21.22
N GLY A 237 10.73 11.07 21.32
CA GLY A 237 12.10 10.83 21.80
C GLY A 237 12.98 9.97 20.90
N LYS A 238 12.47 9.48 19.77
CA LYS A 238 13.23 8.66 18.84
C LYS A 238 14.13 9.52 17.94
N GLY A 239 15.35 9.06 17.71
CA GLY A 239 16.29 9.60 16.72
C GLY A 239 16.20 8.86 15.38
N HIS A 240 17.31 8.89 14.60
CA HIS A 240 17.40 8.33 13.26
C HIS A 240 17.48 6.80 13.25
N SER A 241 16.36 6.12 13.34
CA SER A 241 16.26 4.65 13.34
C SER A 241 14.89 4.19 12.85
N ILE A 242 14.71 2.88 12.72
CA ILE A 242 13.38 2.25 12.53
C ILE A 242 13.02 1.53 13.83
N ALA A 243 11.88 1.85 14.42
CA ALA A 243 11.35 1.14 15.57
C ALA A 243 10.41 0.02 15.13
N ASP A 244 10.33 -1.03 15.92
CA ASP A 244 9.46 -2.18 15.66
C ASP A 244 7.98 -1.77 15.56
N GLU A 245 7.55 -0.84 16.41
CA GLU A 245 6.20 -0.28 16.41
C GLU A 245 5.82 0.45 15.11
N GLU A 246 6.80 1.07 14.43
CA GLU A 246 6.55 1.74 13.14
C GLU A 246 6.25 0.71 12.06
N VAL A 247 6.98 -0.40 12.06
CA VAL A 247 6.79 -1.50 11.10
C VAL A 247 5.44 -2.18 11.36
N ALA A 248 5.10 -2.39 12.63
CA ALA A 248 3.80 -2.93 13.03
C ALA A 248 2.64 -2.04 12.57
N GLU A 249 2.73 -0.73 12.81
CA GLU A 249 1.70 0.24 12.43
C GLU A 249 1.55 0.33 10.91
N SER A 250 2.67 0.39 10.17
CA SER A 250 2.67 0.36 8.71
C SER A 250 1.98 -0.89 8.16
N SER A 251 2.12 -2.03 8.84
CA SER A 251 1.48 -3.28 8.42
C SER A 251 -0.06 -3.22 8.45
N HIS A 252 -0.64 -2.37 9.29
CA HIS A 252 -2.08 -2.12 9.29
C HIS A 252 -2.51 -1.38 8.01
N GLY A 253 -1.71 -0.41 7.55
CA GLY A 253 -1.91 0.25 6.25
C GLY A 253 -1.83 -0.74 5.09
N PHE A 254 -0.81 -1.62 5.10
CA PHE A 254 -0.70 -2.68 4.10
C PHE A 254 -1.94 -3.59 4.11
N ARG A 255 -2.41 -4.07 5.26
CA ARG A 255 -3.60 -4.91 5.36
C ARG A 255 -4.82 -4.23 4.73
N ARG A 256 -5.01 -2.93 4.98
CA ARG A 256 -6.10 -2.16 4.39
C ARG A 256 -5.99 -2.11 2.87
N SER A 257 -4.83 -1.77 2.34
CA SER A 257 -4.62 -1.68 0.89
C SER A 257 -4.63 -3.05 0.21
N ASP A 258 -4.08 -4.09 0.84
CA ASP A 258 -4.15 -5.46 0.34
C ASP A 258 -5.61 -5.86 0.14
N LEU A 259 -6.46 -5.68 1.15
CA LEU A 259 -7.89 -5.99 1.07
C LEU A 259 -8.69 -5.06 0.14
N ALA A 260 -8.29 -3.80 -0.02
CA ALA A 260 -9.02 -2.84 -0.84
C ALA A 260 -8.64 -2.88 -2.32
N PHE A 261 -7.38 -3.19 -2.66
CA PHE A 261 -6.84 -2.93 -3.99
C PHE A 261 -6.05 -4.08 -4.61
N ALA A 262 -5.51 -5.00 -3.80
CA ALA A 262 -4.62 -6.02 -4.33
C ALA A 262 -5.39 -7.21 -4.92
N PRO A 263 -5.01 -7.68 -6.11
CA PRO A 263 -5.36 -9.00 -6.60
C PRO A 263 -4.90 -10.08 -5.61
N PHE A 264 -5.54 -11.24 -5.61
CA PHE A 264 -5.20 -12.31 -4.67
C PHE A 264 -5.19 -13.71 -5.30
N VAL A 265 -5.43 -13.78 -6.60
CA VAL A 265 -5.40 -15.04 -7.37
C VAL A 265 -4.27 -15.01 -8.37
N PHE A 266 -3.43 -16.05 -8.36
CA PHE A 266 -2.38 -16.22 -9.36
C PHE A 266 -2.99 -16.80 -10.63
N ALA A 267 -3.18 -15.94 -11.64
CA ALA A 267 -3.90 -16.29 -12.87
C ALA A 267 -3.37 -17.53 -13.61
N PRO A 268 -2.04 -17.77 -13.68
CA PRO A 268 -1.54 -18.99 -14.35
C PRO A 268 -1.96 -20.32 -13.73
N ASP A 269 -2.47 -20.35 -12.49
CA ASP A 269 -3.03 -21.57 -11.88
C ASP A 269 -4.38 -21.98 -12.50
N TYR A 270 -4.97 -21.12 -13.34
CA TYR A 270 -6.28 -21.29 -13.97
C TYR A 270 -6.18 -21.13 -15.48
N PRO A 271 -5.45 -22.03 -16.18
CA PRO A 271 -5.17 -21.88 -17.62
C PRO A 271 -6.37 -22.18 -18.52
N GLU A 272 -7.44 -22.80 -17.99
CA GLU A 272 -8.62 -23.17 -18.76
C GLU A 272 -9.38 -21.88 -19.17
N LYS A 273 -9.85 -21.84 -20.41
CA LYS A 273 -10.51 -20.66 -21.00
C LYS A 273 -11.74 -20.19 -20.19
N GLU A 274 -12.43 -21.15 -19.55
CA GLU A 274 -13.61 -20.91 -18.73
C GLU A 274 -13.30 -20.11 -17.47
N PHE A 275 -12.06 -20.22 -16.94
CA PHE A 275 -11.62 -19.47 -15.78
C PHE A 275 -11.13 -18.06 -16.12
N ARG A 276 -10.86 -17.73 -17.37
CA ARG A 276 -10.29 -16.42 -17.73
C ARG A 276 -11.10 -15.27 -17.17
N VAL A 277 -12.40 -15.22 -17.48
CA VAL A 277 -13.29 -14.15 -16.99
C VAL A 277 -13.41 -14.19 -15.46
N ILE A 278 -13.48 -15.39 -14.88
CA ILE A 278 -13.61 -15.56 -13.42
C ILE A 278 -12.40 -14.99 -12.71
N VAL A 279 -11.20 -15.28 -13.18
CA VAL A 279 -9.93 -14.77 -12.60
C VAL A 279 -9.79 -13.27 -12.83
N GLU A 280 -10.14 -12.77 -14.02
CA GLU A 280 -10.16 -11.34 -14.31
C GLU A 280 -11.08 -10.59 -13.35
N GLU A 281 -12.33 -11.02 -13.16
CA GLU A 281 -13.29 -10.42 -12.22
C GLU A 281 -12.82 -10.55 -10.75
N THR A 282 -12.23 -11.70 -10.39
CA THR A 282 -11.69 -11.91 -9.03
C THR A 282 -10.56 -10.95 -8.74
N ASN A 283 -9.61 -10.79 -9.65
CA ASN A 283 -8.45 -9.91 -9.49
C ASN A 283 -8.81 -8.42 -9.69
N ALA A 284 -9.89 -8.12 -10.40
CA ALA A 284 -10.52 -6.81 -10.43
C ALA A 284 -11.38 -6.52 -9.18
N LEU A 285 -11.42 -7.46 -8.23
CA LEU A 285 -12.20 -7.36 -6.99
C LEU A 285 -13.71 -7.19 -7.23
N GLN A 286 -14.25 -7.78 -8.30
CA GLN A 286 -15.68 -7.86 -8.60
C GLN A 286 -16.22 -9.22 -8.12
N LEU A 287 -16.18 -9.44 -6.80
CA LEU A 287 -16.31 -10.78 -6.23
C LEU A 287 -17.69 -11.42 -6.50
N GLY A 288 -18.77 -10.63 -6.50
CA GLY A 288 -20.10 -11.16 -6.83
C GLY A 288 -20.21 -11.63 -8.29
N ARG A 289 -19.56 -10.94 -9.23
CA ARG A 289 -19.50 -11.38 -10.63
C ARG A 289 -18.69 -12.65 -10.79
N ALA A 290 -17.54 -12.71 -10.11
CA ALA A 290 -16.70 -13.91 -10.11
C ALA A 290 -17.45 -15.14 -9.59
N VAL A 291 -18.16 -15.00 -8.45
CA VAL A 291 -18.99 -16.08 -7.88
C VAL A 291 -20.10 -16.51 -8.86
N SER A 292 -20.83 -15.54 -9.45
CA SER A 292 -21.86 -15.85 -10.45
C SER A 292 -21.34 -16.55 -11.70
N ALA A 293 -20.08 -16.29 -12.07
CA ALA A 293 -19.42 -16.97 -13.19
C ALA A 293 -18.95 -18.37 -12.81
N ILE A 294 -18.49 -18.59 -11.57
CA ILE A 294 -18.16 -19.93 -11.04
C ILE A 294 -19.36 -20.87 -11.09
N ASP A 295 -20.58 -20.35 -10.77
CA ASP A 295 -21.81 -21.15 -10.79
C ASP A 295 -22.16 -21.70 -12.17
N LYS A 296 -21.62 -21.11 -13.23
CA LYS A 296 -21.85 -21.50 -14.63
C LYS A 296 -20.76 -22.42 -15.19
N LEU A 297 -19.79 -22.81 -14.38
CA LEU A 297 -18.72 -23.70 -14.84
C LEU A 297 -19.26 -25.08 -15.25
N PRO A 298 -18.70 -25.70 -16.30
CA PRO A 298 -18.98 -27.08 -16.66
C PRO A 298 -18.66 -28.04 -15.51
N GLU A 299 -19.34 -29.18 -15.43
CA GLU A 299 -19.19 -30.18 -14.36
C GLU A 299 -17.72 -30.55 -14.10
N ALA A 300 -16.97 -30.80 -15.19
CA ALA A 300 -15.54 -31.16 -15.12
C ALA A 300 -14.64 -30.12 -14.41
N LEU A 301 -15.07 -28.85 -14.32
CA LEU A 301 -14.31 -27.77 -13.72
C LEU A 301 -14.86 -27.31 -12.37
N LYS A 302 -16.00 -27.85 -11.92
CA LYS A 302 -16.65 -27.46 -10.67
C LYS A 302 -15.76 -27.62 -9.45
N ALA A 303 -15.01 -28.72 -9.33
CA ALA A 303 -14.13 -28.94 -8.19
C ALA A 303 -13.06 -27.85 -8.06
N LYS A 304 -12.50 -27.40 -9.20
CA LYS A 304 -11.55 -26.28 -9.23
C LYS A 304 -12.25 -24.93 -8.94
N GLY A 305 -13.47 -24.75 -9.43
CA GLY A 305 -14.32 -23.61 -9.14
C GLY A 305 -14.64 -23.47 -7.64
N VAL A 306 -14.92 -24.59 -6.95
CA VAL A 306 -15.16 -24.63 -5.50
C VAL A 306 -13.95 -24.09 -4.74
N LYS A 307 -12.74 -24.52 -5.07
CA LYS A 307 -11.50 -24.03 -4.43
C LYS A 307 -11.31 -22.52 -4.64
N LEU A 308 -11.64 -22.01 -5.82
CA LEU A 308 -11.57 -20.56 -6.08
C LEU A 308 -12.64 -19.79 -5.29
N ARG A 309 -13.84 -20.35 -5.19
CA ARG A 309 -14.92 -19.79 -4.35
C ARG A 309 -14.54 -19.73 -2.87
N GLU A 310 -13.86 -20.74 -2.34
CA GLU A 310 -13.33 -20.73 -0.97
C GLU A 310 -12.39 -19.55 -0.75
N LYS A 311 -11.42 -19.32 -1.65
CA LYS A 311 -10.53 -18.14 -1.59
C LYS A 311 -11.30 -16.81 -1.66
N ILE A 312 -12.33 -16.73 -2.50
CA ILE A 312 -13.20 -15.55 -2.57
C ILE A 312 -13.94 -15.35 -1.24
N ASN A 313 -14.49 -16.41 -0.64
CA ASN A 313 -15.19 -16.32 0.63
C ASN A 313 -14.25 -15.89 1.76
N GLU A 314 -13.03 -16.41 1.83
CA GLU A 314 -12.01 -15.95 2.79
C GLU A 314 -11.74 -14.44 2.64
N ARG A 315 -11.63 -13.96 1.40
CA ARG A 315 -11.47 -12.52 1.12
C ARG A 315 -12.66 -11.71 1.58
N VAL A 316 -13.89 -12.17 1.30
CA VAL A 316 -15.14 -11.53 1.74
C VAL A 316 -15.17 -11.40 3.26
N GLN A 317 -14.89 -12.48 3.98
CA GLN A 317 -14.86 -12.47 5.46
C GLN A 317 -13.78 -11.51 5.99
N ALA A 318 -12.60 -11.46 5.37
CA ALA A 318 -11.54 -10.54 5.75
C ALA A 318 -11.94 -9.07 5.53
N VAL A 319 -12.65 -8.74 4.46
CA VAL A 319 -13.19 -7.40 4.18
C VAL A 319 -14.23 -7.01 5.21
N LEU A 320 -15.17 -7.91 5.56
CA LEU A 320 -16.18 -7.65 6.59
C LEU A 320 -15.54 -7.43 7.97
N ALA A 321 -14.58 -8.26 8.33
CA ALA A 321 -13.84 -8.13 9.59
C ALA A 321 -13.09 -6.79 9.67
N LEU A 322 -12.43 -6.39 8.60
CA LEU A 322 -11.76 -5.09 8.53
C LEU A 322 -12.75 -3.92 8.59
N ALA A 323 -13.85 -3.98 7.86
CA ALA A 323 -14.89 -2.95 7.90
C ALA A 323 -15.47 -2.78 9.32
N LYS A 324 -15.69 -3.88 10.05
CA LYS A 324 -16.14 -3.87 11.45
C LYS A 324 -15.09 -3.23 12.35
N GLU A 325 -13.84 -3.67 12.27
CA GLU A 325 -12.72 -3.12 13.03
C GLU A 325 -12.57 -1.60 12.83
N LEU A 326 -12.56 -1.17 11.57
CA LEU A 326 -12.52 0.26 11.24
C LEU A 326 -13.78 0.99 11.75
N GLY A 327 -14.95 0.41 11.57
CA GLY A 327 -16.19 0.98 12.09
C GLY A 327 -16.17 1.17 13.59
N GLU A 328 -15.49 0.31 14.34
CA GLU A 328 -15.34 0.39 15.80
C GLU A 328 -14.30 1.43 16.22
N ASN A 329 -13.16 1.47 15.56
CA ASN A 329 -11.97 2.23 15.97
C ASN A 329 -11.80 3.56 15.23
N ASP A 330 -12.08 3.60 13.93
CA ASP A 330 -11.97 4.79 13.08
C ASP A 330 -13.14 4.86 12.08
N PRO A 331 -14.31 5.33 12.52
CA PRO A 331 -15.50 5.37 11.66
C PRO A 331 -15.34 6.25 10.43
N VAL A 332 -14.46 7.26 10.45
CA VAL A 332 -14.20 8.11 9.29
C VAL A 332 -13.37 7.37 8.25
N LEU A 333 -12.36 6.63 8.69
CA LEU A 333 -11.58 5.77 7.80
C LEU A 333 -12.45 4.63 7.24
N ALA A 334 -13.35 4.04 8.07
CA ALA A 334 -14.35 3.08 7.61
C ALA A 334 -15.22 3.64 6.48
N ALA A 335 -15.68 4.88 6.62
CA ALA A 335 -16.48 5.54 5.60
C ALA A 335 -15.69 5.77 4.30
N SER A 336 -14.41 6.08 4.38
CA SER A 336 -13.55 6.26 3.19
C SER A 336 -13.34 4.96 2.41
N TYR A 337 -13.25 3.82 3.10
CA TYR A 337 -13.15 2.50 2.47
C TYR A 337 -14.50 1.90 2.04
N GLY A 338 -15.60 2.39 2.62
CA GLY A 338 -16.95 1.87 2.39
C GLY A 338 -17.35 1.71 0.93
N PRO A 339 -17.16 2.73 0.05
CA PRO A 339 -17.44 2.62 -1.38
C PRO A 339 -16.64 1.52 -2.08
N VAL A 340 -15.38 1.34 -1.73
CA VAL A 340 -14.51 0.30 -2.32
C VAL A 340 -15.00 -1.08 -1.93
N PHE A 341 -15.22 -1.33 -0.64
CA PHE A 341 -15.70 -2.62 -0.13
C PHE A 341 -17.10 -2.94 -0.62
N THR A 342 -18.01 -1.93 -0.69
CA THR A 342 -19.36 -2.13 -1.23
C THR A 342 -19.31 -2.58 -2.69
N ARG A 343 -18.43 -1.99 -3.49
CA ARG A 343 -18.25 -2.40 -4.91
C ARG A 343 -17.70 -3.82 -5.03
N GLN A 344 -16.74 -4.20 -4.17
CA GLN A 344 -16.19 -5.56 -4.16
C GLN A 344 -17.26 -6.62 -3.87
N LEU A 345 -18.13 -6.34 -2.88
CA LEU A 345 -19.16 -7.28 -2.44
C LEU A 345 -20.48 -7.15 -3.21
N GLN A 346 -20.55 -6.26 -4.20
CA GLN A 346 -21.77 -6.08 -4.99
C GLN A 346 -22.22 -7.39 -5.66
N GLY A 347 -23.47 -7.80 -5.44
CA GLY A 347 -24.02 -9.06 -5.93
C GLY A 347 -23.86 -10.24 -4.97
N LEU A 348 -23.15 -10.06 -3.84
CA LEU A 348 -23.10 -11.03 -2.76
C LEU A 348 -24.09 -10.65 -1.64
N PRO A 349 -24.66 -11.63 -0.90
CA PRO A 349 -25.55 -11.36 0.22
C PRO A 349 -24.89 -10.55 1.33
N GLU A 350 -23.58 -10.72 1.55
CA GLU A 350 -22.77 -10.06 2.57
C GLU A 350 -22.66 -8.54 2.40
N VAL A 351 -23.02 -8.01 1.25
CA VAL A 351 -23.09 -6.54 1.03
C VAL A 351 -24.08 -5.87 2.00
N LYS A 352 -25.10 -6.60 2.47
CA LYS A 352 -26.07 -6.11 3.45
C LYS A 352 -25.41 -5.88 4.79
N ASP A 353 -24.64 -6.85 5.27
CA ASP A 353 -23.93 -6.79 6.56
C ASP A 353 -22.88 -5.68 6.56
N LEU A 354 -22.18 -5.52 5.43
CA LEU A 354 -21.24 -4.41 5.23
C LEU A 354 -21.94 -3.05 5.35
N LYS A 355 -23.07 -2.86 4.66
CA LYS A 355 -23.83 -1.60 4.69
C LYS A 355 -24.36 -1.29 6.08
N GLU A 356 -24.81 -2.30 6.81
CA GLU A 356 -25.24 -2.15 8.21
C GLU A 356 -24.07 -1.71 9.10
N THR A 357 -22.92 -2.36 8.99
CA THR A 357 -21.69 -2.01 9.71
C THR A 357 -21.29 -0.55 9.46
N LEU A 358 -21.26 -0.12 8.21
CA LEU A 358 -20.95 1.26 7.83
C LEU A 358 -22.00 2.27 8.33
N SER A 359 -23.27 1.89 8.32
CA SER A 359 -24.36 2.72 8.87
C SER A 359 -24.21 2.90 10.38
N LEU A 360 -23.83 1.86 11.12
CA LEU A 360 -23.57 1.94 12.57
C LEU A 360 -22.36 2.82 12.85
N ALA A 361 -21.27 2.68 12.06
CA ALA A 361 -20.08 3.52 12.18
C ALA A 361 -20.40 5.01 12.01
N SER A 362 -21.25 5.35 11.06
CA SER A 362 -21.65 6.76 10.79
C SER A 362 -22.50 7.40 11.91
N LYS A 363 -23.08 6.59 12.79
CA LYS A 363 -23.88 7.07 13.94
C LYS A 363 -23.05 7.29 15.20
N LYS A 364 -21.75 6.98 15.18
CA LYS A 364 -20.89 7.14 16.34
C LYS A 364 -20.69 8.61 16.72
N PRO A 365 -20.59 8.91 18.03
CA PRO A 365 -20.26 10.26 18.49
C PRO A 365 -18.99 10.79 17.84
N GLY A 366 -19.02 12.05 17.43
CA GLY A 366 -17.86 12.69 16.78
C GLY A 366 -17.70 12.41 15.29
N TYR A 367 -18.32 11.38 14.70
CA TYR A 367 -18.18 11.02 13.29
C TYR A 367 -18.37 12.22 12.35
N ALA A 368 -19.55 12.87 12.41
CA ALA A 368 -19.86 13.98 11.50
C ALA A 368 -18.88 15.16 11.68
N LYS A 369 -18.48 15.46 12.91
CA LYS A 369 -17.49 16.51 13.21
C LYS A 369 -16.11 16.16 12.67
N THR A 370 -15.64 14.92 12.89
CA THR A 370 -14.35 14.45 12.37
C THR A 370 -14.36 14.49 10.84
N LEU A 371 -15.42 13.98 10.22
CA LEU A 371 -15.57 13.99 8.76
C LEU A 371 -15.51 15.41 8.18
N SER A 372 -16.12 16.40 8.85
CA SER A 372 -16.07 17.80 8.41
C SER A 372 -14.70 18.45 8.62
N LEU A 373 -13.92 18.00 9.60
CA LEU A 373 -12.58 18.50 9.88
C LEU A 373 -11.51 17.94 8.92
N MET A 374 -11.71 16.74 8.38
CA MET A 374 -10.72 16.10 7.51
C MET A 374 -10.27 16.94 6.32
N PRO A 375 -11.17 17.55 5.51
CA PRO A 375 -10.75 18.41 4.39
C PRO A 375 -9.95 19.63 4.87
N VAL A 376 -10.33 20.20 6.01
CA VAL A 376 -9.64 21.37 6.60
C VAL A 376 -8.25 20.94 7.09
N PHE A 377 -8.16 19.82 7.79
CA PHE A 377 -6.89 19.24 8.25
C PHE A 377 -5.94 19.00 7.08
N LEU A 378 -6.41 18.31 6.04
CA LEU A 378 -5.61 18.01 4.86
C LEU A 378 -5.19 19.27 4.08
N LYS A 379 -6.09 20.26 3.94
CA LYS A 379 -5.79 21.53 3.25
C LYS A 379 -4.75 22.35 3.98
N ASN A 380 -4.76 22.34 5.31
CA ASN A 380 -3.87 23.15 6.13
C ASN A 380 -2.56 22.46 6.51
N TYR A 381 -2.30 21.29 5.99
CA TYR A 381 -1.18 20.44 6.40
C TYR A 381 0.17 21.17 6.34
N ARG A 382 0.43 21.95 5.27
CA ARG A 382 1.67 22.72 5.14
C ARG A 382 1.85 23.76 6.24
N SER A 383 0.76 24.32 6.75
CA SER A 383 0.80 25.35 7.80
C SER A 383 1.06 24.75 9.19
N PHE A 384 0.95 23.44 9.38
CA PHE A 384 1.21 22.80 10.66
C PHE A 384 2.68 22.83 11.07
N PHE A 385 3.57 22.96 10.10
CA PHE A 385 5.02 22.89 10.32
C PHE A 385 5.72 24.16 9.82
N ASP A 386 6.77 24.53 10.53
CA ASP A 386 7.72 25.55 10.08
C ASP A 386 8.68 24.98 9.01
N PRO A 387 9.54 25.82 8.40
CA PRO A 387 10.53 25.33 7.43
C PRO A 387 11.50 24.27 7.96
N ASN A 388 11.66 24.17 9.27
CA ASN A 388 12.52 23.19 9.93
C ASN A 388 11.76 21.88 10.28
N GLY A 389 10.48 21.80 9.97
CA GLY A 389 9.65 20.64 10.29
C GLY A 389 9.13 20.61 11.72
N MET A 390 9.33 21.70 12.49
CA MET A 390 8.76 21.82 13.82
C MET A 390 7.30 22.29 13.73
N MET A 391 6.49 21.91 14.71
CA MET A 391 5.08 22.31 14.76
C MET A 391 4.96 23.84 14.91
N ASN A 392 4.20 24.48 14.03
CA ASN A 392 3.90 25.89 14.10
C ASN A 392 2.99 26.18 15.32
N PRO A 393 3.45 26.94 16.33
CA PRO A 393 2.67 27.18 17.55
C PRO A 393 1.28 27.79 17.30
N ALA A 394 1.10 28.56 16.23
CA ALA A 394 -0.19 29.14 15.85
C ALA A 394 -1.23 28.09 15.48
N GLN A 395 -0.81 26.89 15.12
CA GLN A 395 -1.68 25.78 14.73
C GLN A 395 -2.02 24.84 15.90
N ALA A 396 -1.36 24.99 17.05
CA ALA A 396 -1.58 24.12 18.21
C ALA A 396 -3.06 24.06 18.66
N PRO A 397 -3.81 25.19 18.76
CA PRO A 397 -5.22 25.13 19.14
C PRO A 397 -6.08 24.31 18.17
N PHE A 398 -5.81 24.41 16.86
CA PHE A 398 -6.52 23.63 15.86
C PHE A 398 -6.19 22.12 15.97
N LEU A 399 -4.92 21.76 16.14
CA LEU A 399 -4.50 20.38 16.33
C LEU A 399 -5.08 19.76 17.62
N GLU A 400 -5.13 20.53 18.71
CA GLU A 400 -5.79 20.10 19.96
C GLU A 400 -7.29 19.88 19.75
N GLN A 401 -7.96 20.73 19.00
CA GLN A 401 -9.37 20.57 18.62
C GLN A 401 -9.58 19.28 17.80
N VAL A 402 -8.74 19.05 16.78
CA VAL A 402 -8.81 17.84 15.94
C VAL A 402 -8.60 16.60 16.81
N ARG A 403 -7.57 16.58 17.66
CA ARG A 403 -7.29 15.47 18.59
C ARG A 403 -8.49 15.16 19.50
N SER A 404 -9.10 16.21 20.06
CA SER A 404 -10.24 16.07 20.97
C SER A 404 -11.49 15.54 20.29
N ILE A 405 -11.77 15.99 19.06
CA ILE A 405 -12.99 15.62 18.33
C ILE A 405 -12.86 14.24 17.68
N ALA A 406 -11.73 13.99 17.04
CA ALA A 406 -11.48 12.74 16.32
C ALA A 406 -11.21 11.54 17.27
N GLY A 407 -10.72 11.84 18.48
CA GLY A 407 -10.41 10.83 19.48
C GLY A 407 -9.10 10.08 19.24
N PRO A 408 -8.61 9.37 20.27
CA PRO A 408 -7.30 8.72 20.23
C PRO A 408 -7.25 7.45 19.39
N SER A 409 -8.37 6.91 18.97
CA SER A 409 -8.41 5.69 18.14
C SER A 409 -8.48 5.98 16.64
N SER A 410 -8.74 7.23 16.24
CA SER A 410 -8.78 7.60 14.83
C SER A 410 -7.42 7.98 14.29
N GLN A 411 -7.15 7.66 13.03
CA GLN A 411 -5.90 8.00 12.35
C GLN A 411 -5.62 9.51 12.39
N VAL A 412 -6.61 10.34 12.13
CA VAL A 412 -6.43 11.80 12.14
C VAL A 412 -6.22 12.36 13.56
N GLY A 413 -6.84 11.75 14.57
CA GLY A 413 -6.61 12.09 15.97
C GLY A 413 -5.20 11.74 16.42
N HIS A 414 -4.69 10.58 16.02
CA HIS A 414 -3.29 10.19 16.21
C HIS A 414 -2.34 11.17 15.54
N MET A 415 -2.55 11.49 14.27
CA MET A 415 -1.71 12.44 13.55
C MET A 415 -1.67 13.81 14.25
N ALA A 416 -2.82 14.33 14.68
CA ALA A 416 -2.88 15.58 15.41
C ALA A 416 -2.10 15.53 16.75
N ALA A 417 -2.20 14.41 17.48
CA ALA A 417 -1.45 14.21 18.71
C ALA A 417 0.06 14.14 18.46
N ASP A 418 0.49 13.41 17.43
CA ASP A 418 1.90 13.27 17.05
C ASP A 418 2.51 14.60 16.64
N TYR A 419 1.78 15.43 15.87
CA TYR A 419 2.29 16.74 15.44
C TYR A 419 2.50 17.69 16.62
N LEU A 420 1.66 17.60 17.64
CA LEU A 420 1.83 18.34 18.88
C LEU A 420 3.10 17.96 19.67
N LEU A 421 3.72 16.82 19.37
CA LEU A 421 5.02 16.43 19.95
C LEU A 421 6.21 17.22 19.37
N LEU A 422 6.03 17.85 18.20
CA LEU A 422 7.08 18.59 17.49
C LEU A 422 7.17 20.08 17.93
N LYS A 423 6.73 20.39 19.14
CA LYS A 423 6.80 21.72 19.76
C LYS A 423 8.24 22.14 20.01
#